data_60bd474d2c42f1bda7bc46c63a05198e
#
_entry.id   60bd474d2c42f1bda7bc46c63a05198e
#
_cell.length_a   1.000
_cell.length_b   1.000
_cell.length_c   1.000
_cell.angle_alpha   90.00
_cell.angle_beta   90.00
_cell.angle_gamma   90.00
#
_symmetry.space_group_name_H-M   'P 1'
#
loop_
_entity.id
_entity.type
_entity.pdbx_description
1 polymer ?
#
loop_
_entity_poly.entity_id
_entity_poly.type
_entity_poly.pdbx_seq_one_letter_code
_entity_poly.pdbx_strand_id
1 'polypeptide(L)'
;MEKSQSAGKTFYFVLFSMGFAHLLNDMIQSVVPAIYPILKDEYNLSFVQIGIITLVFQLTSSLLQPVVGWYADKHPRPYSLACGMVSTLIGLCLLSIANSFLFVLFSVAIIGCGSSVFHPEASRVAQMASGGRKSFAQSIFQVGGNGGSAFGPLVAALVVLPFGQSAIGWFSILALLAILVLYRVGRWYSVRIREGLARRVLSVSKSVLLPKSVVRKSLAILVILIFSKYFYIACMTNYFTFFLIEKFSVSIQHSQFYLFAFLGALAVGTVVGGILGDKYGRKYVILWSIFGAAPFTLLLPYVDLWLTIVLSILAGFIIASAFSAILVYATDLMPDKVGMIAGIFFGLMFGIGGLGSALFGWMADYTGIEFVFRVSTILPLIGGIAWFLPNLNGSKAL
;
A
#
# COMPACT_ATOMS: atom_id res chain seq x y z
N MET A 1 -38.13 8.31 -18.95
CA MET A 1 -37.51 7.04 -18.51
C MET A 1 -36.08 7.00 -19.07
N GLU A 2 -35.14 7.58 -18.34
CA GLU A 2 -33.71 7.59 -18.71
C GLU A 2 -33.12 6.22 -18.45
N LYS A 3 -32.50 5.65 -19.50
CA LYS A 3 -31.76 4.40 -19.43
C LYS A 3 -30.66 4.58 -18.37
N SER A 4 -30.84 3.95 -17.19
CA SER A 4 -29.78 3.63 -16.25
C SER A 4 -28.58 3.15 -17.06
N GLN A 5 -27.47 3.91 -17.05
CA GLN A 5 -26.22 3.46 -17.63
C GLN A 5 -25.87 2.14 -16.94
N SER A 6 -25.93 1.04 -17.69
CA SER A 6 -25.65 -0.30 -17.19
C SER A 6 -24.25 -0.28 -16.58
N ALA A 7 -24.19 -0.33 -15.27
CA ALA A 7 -22.95 -0.63 -14.57
C ALA A 7 -22.42 -1.92 -15.19
N GLY A 8 -21.20 -1.87 -15.76
CA GLY A 8 -20.60 -3.03 -16.41
C GLY A 8 -20.52 -4.19 -15.42
N LYS A 9 -20.50 -5.42 -15.91
CA LYS A 9 -20.43 -6.60 -15.04
C LYS A 9 -19.13 -6.59 -14.23
N THR A 10 -19.25 -6.72 -12.90
CA THR A 10 -18.08 -6.88 -12.01
C THR A 10 -17.51 -8.28 -12.16
N PHE A 11 -16.19 -8.40 -12.34
CA PHE A 11 -15.48 -9.67 -12.47
C PHE A 11 -14.85 -10.07 -11.14
N TYR A 12 -15.67 -10.59 -10.22
CA TYR A 12 -15.23 -10.94 -8.86
C TYR A 12 -14.03 -11.88 -8.84
N PHE A 13 -14.00 -12.90 -9.72
CA PHE A 13 -12.85 -13.79 -9.82
C PHE A 13 -11.54 -13.03 -10.03
N VAL A 14 -11.52 -12.04 -10.94
CA VAL A 14 -10.33 -11.22 -11.20
C VAL A 14 -10.00 -10.35 -10.00
N LEU A 15 -11.00 -9.72 -9.36
CA LEU A 15 -10.79 -8.88 -8.19
C LEU A 15 -10.16 -9.64 -7.02
N PHE A 16 -10.72 -10.80 -6.68
CA PHE A 16 -10.18 -11.64 -5.61
C PHE A 16 -8.82 -12.23 -5.98
N SER A 17 -8.60 -12.60 -7.25
CA SER A 17 -7.28 -13.02 -7.74
C SER A 17 -6.24 -11.91 -7.58
N MET A 18 -6.61 -10.64 -7.87
CA MET A 18 -5.71 -9.50 -7.69
C MET A 18 -5.41 -9.23 -6.21
N GLY A 19 -6.42 -9.31 -5.33
CA GLY A 19 -6.23 -9.19 -3.89
C GLY A 19 -5.34 -10.30 -3.33
N PHE A 20 -5.54 -11.53 -3.77
CA PHE A 20 -4.72 -12.68 -3.36
C PHE A 20 -3.28 -12.58 -3.89
N ALA A 21 -3.09 -12.19 -5.15
CA ALA A 21 -1.75 -11.96 -5.70
C ALA A 21 -1.03 -10.82 -4.95
N HIS A 22 -1.75 -9.78 -4.51
CA HIS A 22 -1.19 -8.70 -3.70
C HIS A 22 -0.78 -9.20 -2.30
N LEU A 23 -1.62 -10.03 -1.67
CA LEU A 23 -1.27 -10.68 -0.40
C LEU A 23 0.05 -11.47 -0.52
N LEU A 24 0.18 -12.30 -1.56
CA LEU A 24 1.40 -13.07 -1.79
C LEU A 24 2.61 -12.17 -2.07
N ASN A 25 2.44 -11.14 -2.91
CA ASN A 25 3.50 -10.19 -3.24
C ASN A 25 4.03 -9.46 -2.01
N ASP A 26 3.13 -8.89 -1.20
CA ASP A 26 3.55 -8.09 -0.04
C ASP A 26 4.03 -8.95 1.13
N MET A 27 3.52 -10.18 1.27
CA MET A 27 4.06 -11.15 2.20
C MET A 27 5.51 -11.51 1.86
N ILE A 28 5.82 -11.75 0.58
CA ILE A 28 7.19 -11.98 0.11
C ILE A 28 8.09 -10.77 0.38
N GLN A 29 7.62 -9.57 0.07
CA GLN A 29 8.40 -8.35 0.27
C GLN A 29 8.70 -8.07 1.74
N SER A 30 7.75 -8.33 2.63
CA SER A 30 7.91 -8.11 4.06
C SER A 30 8.85 -9.10 4.75
N VAL A 31 9.21 -10.20 4.06
CA VAL A 31 10.31 -11.09 4.51
C VAL A 31 11.64 -10.37 4.52
N VAL A 32 11.90 -9.48 3.55
CA VAL A 32 13.21 -8.80 3.41
C VAL A 32 13.63 -8.07 4.69
N PRO A 33 12.84 -7.13 5.24
CA PRO A 33 13.20 -6.49 6.51
C PRO A 33 13.16 -7.45 7.70
N ALA A 34 12.33 -8.48 7.67
CA ALA A 34 12.22 -9.44 8.78
C ALA A 34 13.49 -10.31 8.95
N ILE A 35 14.29 -10.46 7.90
CA ILE A 35 15.56 -11.24 7.93
C ILE A 35 16.79 -10.37 8.22
N TYR A 36 16.68 -9.06 8.40
CA TYR A 36 17.83 -8.19 8.66
C TYR A 36 18.69 -8.62 9.86
N PRO A 37 18.13 -9.09 10.98
CA PRO A 37 18.97 -9.59 12.07
C PRO A 37 19.87 -10.76 11.63
N ILE A 38 19.33 -11.71 10.86
CA ILE A 38 20.07 -12.86 10.34
C ILE A 38 21.21 -12.40 9.43
N LEU A 39 20.88 -11.56 8.43
CA LEU A 39 21.87 -11.02 7.49
C LEU A 39 22.97 -10.21 8.20
N LYS A 40 22.57 -9.44 9.23
CA LYS A 40 23.49 -8.65 10.03
C LYS A 40 24.52 -9.53 10.73
N ASP A 41 24.08 -10.59 11.36
CA ASP A 41 24.94 -11.50 12.12
C ASP A 41 25.77 -12.37 11.18
N GLU A 42 25.20 -12.90 10.11
CA GLU A 42 25.87 -13.80 9.18
C GLU A 42 26.97 -13.11 8.36
N TYR A 43 26.75 -11.86 7.95
CA TYR A 43 27.72 -11.09 7.14
C TYR A 43 28.44 -9.98 7.93
N ASN A 44 28.29 -9.91 9.25
CA ASN A 44 28.85 -8.86 10.10
C ASN A 44 28.52 -7.44 9.58
N LEU A 45 27.27 -7.21 9.17
CA LEU A 45 26.86 -5.96 8.57
C LEU A 45 26.72 -4.84 9.61
N SER A 46 27.13 -3.65 9.24
CA SER A 46 26.81 -2.44 9.99
C SER A 46 25.32 -2.05 9.83
N PHE A 47 24.79 -1.23 10.75
CA PHE A 47 23.44 -0.70 10.59
C PHE A 47 23.29 0.17 9.33
N VAL A 48 24.36 0.88 8.94
CA VAL A 48 24.42 1.62 7.67
C VAL A 48 24.21 0.67 6.47
N GLN A 49 24.84 -0.49 6.47
CA GLN A 49 24.70 -1.49 5.39
C GLN A 49 23.28 -2.07 5.35
N ILE A 50 22.66 -2.33 6.50
CA ILE A 50 21.23 -2.68 6.59
C ILE A 50 20.36 -1.56 6.01
N GLY A 51 20.66 -0.30 6.35
CA GLY A 51 19.99 0.86 5.78
C GLY A 51 20.12 0.94 4.25
N ILE A 52 21.30 0.60 3.70
CA ILE A 52 21.54 0.56 2.27
C ILE A 52 20.72 -0.56 1.59
N ILE A 53 20.58 -1.75 2.22
CA ILE A 53 19.71 -2.83 1.71
C ILE A 53 18.26 -2.30 1.58
N THR A 54 17.74 -1.67 2.65
CA THR A 54 16.42 -1.05 2.63
C THR A 54 16.29 0.00 1.54
N LEU A 55 17.30 0.89 1.42
CA LEU A 55 17.30 1.96 0.43
C LEU A 55 17.25 1.41 -0.99
N VAL A 56 18.10 0.45 -1.34
CA VAL A 56 18.13 -0.18 -2.66
C VAL A 56 16.79 -0.84 -2.97
N PHE A 57 16.23 -1.60 -2.02
CA PHE A 57 14.91 -2.22 -2.18
C PHE A 57 13.82 -1.17 -2.42
N GLN A 58 13.75 -0.13 -1.59
CA GLN A 58 12.72 0.91 -1.70
C GLN A 58 12.88 1.76 -2.97
N LEU A 59 14.08 2.09 -3.38
CA LEU A 59 14.32 2.84 -4.61
C LEU A 59 13.87 2.04 -5.84
N THR A 60 14.25 0.76 -5.92
CA THR A 60 13.87 -0.09 -7.07
C THR A 60 12.39 -0.41 -7.07
N SER A 61 11.75 -0.56 -5.91
CA SER A 61 10.32 -0.87 -5.82
C SER A 61 9.42 0.35 -6.02
N SER A 62 9.86 1.57 -5.67
CA SER A 62 8.98 2.75 -5.67
C SER A 62 9.24 3.73 -6.82
N LEU A 63 10.49 4.05 -7.12
CA LEU A 63 10.81 5.06 -8.13
C LEU A 63 10.46 4.63 -9.56
N LEU A 64 10.50 3.33 -9.84
CA LEU A 64 10.14 2.80 -11.17
C LEU A 64 8.64 2.73 -11.41
N GLN A 65 7.80 2.75 -10.35
CA GLN A 65 6.35 2.59 -10.49
C GLN A 65 5.67 3.64 -11.39
N PRO A 66 5.98 4.95 -11.30
CA PRO A 66 5.39 5.94 -12.21
C PRO A 66 5.76 5.71 -13.67
N VAL A 67 7.01 5.28 -13.94
CA VAL A 67 7.50 4.99 -15.29
C VAL A 67 6.81 3.76 -15.85
N VAL A 68 6.73 2.69 -15.06
CA VAL A 68 6.02 1.45 -15.44
C VAL A 68 4.54 1.73 -15.67
N GLY A 69 3.88 2.48 -14.78
CA GLY A 69 2.48 2.84 -14.91
C GLY A 69 2.22 3.67 -16.18
N TRP A 70 3.05 4.66 -16.45
CA TRP A 70 2.96 5.46 -17.69
C TRP A 70 3.16 4.62 -18.97
N TYR A 71 4.12 3.69 -18.94
CA TYR A 71 4.35 2.78 -20.07
C TYR A 71 3.17 1.84 -20.29
N ALA A 72 2.64 1.26 -19.22
CA ALA A 72 1.51 0.34 -19.27
C ALA A 72 0.21 0.99 -19.75
N ASP A 73 -0.01 2.29 -19.46
CA ASP A 73 -1.15 3.06 -20.00
C ASP A 73 -1.12 3.18 -21.51
N LYS A 74 0.09 3.31 -22.09
CA LYS A 74 0.28 3.41 -23.54
C LYS A 74 0.37 2.07 -24.24
N HIS A 75 1.00 1.10 -23.60
CA HIS A 75 1.32 -0.22 -24.13
C HIS A 75 0.85 -1.32 -23.18
N PRO A 76 -0.47 -1.57 -23.09
CA PRO A 76 -1.00 -2.59 -22.19
C PRO A 76 -0.41 -3.97 -22.51
N ARG A 77 0.22 -4.58 -21.50
CA ARG A 77 0.87 -5.89 -21.63
C ARG A 77 0.17 -6.90 -20.71
N PRO A 78 -0.64 -7.84 -21.22
CA PRO A 78 -1.46 -8.71 -20.39
C PRO A 78 -0.70 -9.54 -19.36
N TYR A 79 0.55 -9.87 -19.65
CA TYR A 79 1.39 -10.73 -18.81
C TYR A 79 2.47 -9.98 -18.02
N SER A 80 2.46 -8.64 -18.03
CA SER A 80 3.45 -7.82 -17.30
C SER A 80 3.51 -8.15 -15.82
N LEU A 81 2.35 -8.36 -15.18
CA LEU A 81 2.23 -8.77 -13.78
C LEU A 81 2.92 -10.10 -13.49
N ALA A 82 2.69 -11.11 -14.33
CA ALA A 82 3.36 -12.40 -14.20
C ALA A 82 4.88 -12.28 -14.40
N CYS A 83 5.33 -11.48 -15.38
CA CYS A 83 6.74 -11.20 -15.60
C CYS A 83 7.39 -10.47 -14.41
N GLY A 84 6.71 -9.49 -13.82
CA GLY A 84 7.16 -8.81 -12.60
C GLY A 84 7.35 -9.82 -11.45
N MET A 85 6.39 -10.72 -11.26
CA MET A 85 6.49 -11.75 -10.23
C MET A 85 7.59 -12.78 -10.50
N VAL A 86 7.91 -13.05 -11.78
CA VAL A 86 9.11 -13.85 -12.14
C VAL A 86 10.40 -13.15 -11.69
N SER A 87 10.49 -11.82 -11.86
CA SER A 87 11.63 -11.05 -11.32
C SER A 87 11.73 -11.20 -9.80
N THR A 88 10.60 -11.10 -9.08
CA THR A 88 10.56 -11.33 -7.62
C THR A 88 11.02 -12.75 -7.26
N LEU A 89 10.57 -13.77 -7.99
CA LEU A 89 10.99 -15.16 -7.80
C LEU A 89 12.50 -15.33 -7.96
N ILE A 90 13.05 -14.77 -9.03
CA ILE A 90 14.51 -14.80 -9.28
C ILE A 90 15.27 -14.14 -8.12
N GLY A 91 14.82 -12.94 -7.70
CA GLY A 91 15.42 -12.22 -6.59
C GLY A 91 15.38 -12.99 -5.27
N LEU A 92 14.26 -13.71 -4.97
CA LEU A 92 14.17 -14.59 -3.80
C LEU A 92 15.15 -15.77 -3.86
N CYS A 93 15.23 -16.44 -5.01
CA CYS A 93 16.18 -17.54 -5.19
C CYS A 93 17.62 -17.05 -5.00
N LEU A 94 17.95 -15.88 -5.56
CA LEU A 94 19.27 -15.27 -5.38
C LEU A 94 19.53 -14.89 -3.92
N LEU A 95 18.54 -14.32 -3.23
CA LEU A 95 18.65 -13.93 -1.82
C LEU A 95 18.86 -15.15 -0.91
N SER A 96 18.24 -16.29 -1.23
CA SER A 96 18.37 -17.53 -0.45
C SER A 96 19.76 -18.15 -0.50
N ILE A 97 20.53 -17.86 -1.54
CA ILE A 97 21.91 -18.37 -1.74
C ILE A 97 22.96 -17.26 -1.69
N ALA A 98 22.55 -16.03 -1.34
CA ALA A 98 23.47 -14.90 -1.26
C ALA A 98 24.54 -15.19 -0.18
N ASN A 99 25.79 -14.86 -0.48
CA ASN A 99 26.93 -15.10 0.38
C ASN A 99 27.78 -13.84 0.62
N SER A 100 27.30 -12.70 0.21
CA SER A 100 27.97 -11.42 0.41
C SER A 100 26.98 -10.26 0.39
N PHE A 101 27.36 -9.15 1.02
CA PHE A 101 26.57 -7.93 1.05
C PHE A 101 26.15 -7.44 -0.34
N LEU A 102 27.08 -7.43 -1.31
CA LEU A 102 26.78 -7.00 -2.68
C LEU A 102 25.79 -7.94 -3.36
N PHE A 103 25.87 -9.24 -3.09
CA PHE A 103 24.93 -10.21 -3.63
C PHE A 103 23.52 -10.03 -3.01
N VAL A 104 23.43 -9.73 -1.72
CA VAL A 104 22.16 -9.36 -1.06
C VAL A 104 21.57 -8.11 -1.72
N LEU A 105 22.38 -7.05 -1.93
CA LEU A 105 21.92 -5.82 -2.60
C LEU A 105 21.37 -6.10 -4.00
N PHE A 106 22.06 -6.90 -4.78
CA PHE A 106 21.61 -7.29 -6.12
C PHE A 106 20.29 -8.07 -6.07
N SER A 107 20.17 -9.01 -5.13
CA SER A 107 18.96 -9.82 -4.95
C SER A 107 17.74 -8.97 -4.60
N VAL A 108 17.86 -8.07 -3.62
CA VAL A 108 16.76 -7.19 -3.22
C VAL A 108 16.41 -6.16 -4.28
N ALA A 109 17.38 -5.70 -5.08
CA ALA A 109 17.12 -4.84 -6.23
C ALA A 109 16.22 -5.53 -7.27
N ILE A 110 16.47 -6.80 -7.57
CA ILE A 110 15.66 -7.61 -8.49
C ILE A 110 14.25 -7.82 -7.92
N ILE A 111 14.11 -8.10 -6.62
CA ILE A 111 12.80 -8.18 -5.94
C ILE A 111 12.05 -6.85 -6.10
N GLY A 112 12.73 -5.74 -5.82
CA GLY A 112 12.15 -4.40 -5.96
C GLY A 112 11.70 -4.08 -7.39
N CYS A 113 12.48 -4.43 -8.39
CA CYS A 113 12.08 -4.27 -9.80
C CYS A 113 10.79 -5.04 -10.12
N GLY A 114 10.64 -6.27 -9.62
CA GLY A 114 9.40 -7.04 -9.75
C GLY A 114 8.20 -6.33 -9.13
N SER A 115 8.36 -5.82 -7.92
CA SER A 115 7.35 -5.06 -7.20
C SER A 115 6.94 -3.77 -7.90
N SER A 116 7.88 -3.07 -8.54
CA SER A 116 7.60 -1.82 -9.25
C SER A 116 6.63 -1.99 -10.43
N VAL A 117 6.61 -3.16 -11.05
CA VAL A 117 5.64 -3.52 -12.10
C VAL A 117 4.29 -3.88 -11.49
N PHE A 118 4.30 -4.52 -10.32
CA PHE A 118 3.10 -5.11 -9.74
C PHE A 118 2.05 -4.06 -9.36
N HIS A 119 2.39 -3.09 -8.51
CA HIS A 119 1.39 -2.19 -7.90
C HIS A 119 0.60 -1.34 -8.91
N PRO A 120 1.23 -0.61 -9.86
CA PRO A 120 0.49 0.24 -10.79
C PRO A 120 -0.38 -0.57 -11.75
N GLU A 121 0.15 -1.67 -12.29
CA GLU A 121 -0.59 -2.49 -13.27
C GLU A 121 -1.69 -3.31 -12.60
N ALA A 122 -1.45 -3.86 -11.41
CA ALA A 122 -2.44 -4.61 -10.65
C ALA A 122 -3.62 -3.73 -10.22
N SER A 123 -3.36 -2.52 -9.75
CA SER A 123 -4.39 -1.52 -9.44
C SER A 123 -5.24 -1.19 -10.66
N ARG A 124 -4.61 -1.03 -11.83
CA ARG A 124 -5.30 -0.78 -13.09
C ARG A 124 -6.19 -1.95 -13.50
N VAL A 125 -5.70 -3.20 -13.43
CA VAL A 125 -6.48 -4.40 -13.74
C VAL A 125 -7.65 -4.56 -12.77
N ALA A 126 -7.47 -4.28 -11.48
CA ALA A 126 -8.55 -4.29 -10.49
C ALA A 126 -9.65 -3.26 -10.83
N GLN A 127 -9.27 -2.05 -11.22
CA GLN A 127 -10.23 -1.03 -11.65
C GLN A 127 -10.98 -1.45 -12.93
N MET A 128 -10.32 -2.10 -13.89
CA MET A 128 -10.98 -2.62 -15.09
C MET A 128 -12.00 -3.73 -14.77
N ALA A 129 -11.73 -4.56 -13.78
CA ALA A 129 -12.61 -5.63 -13.34
C ALA A 129 -13.77 -5.16 -12.45
N SER A 130 -13.80 -3.87 -12.07
CA SER A 130 -14.67 -3.32 -11.02
C SER A 130 -16.15 -3.25 -11.38
N GLY A 131 -16.51 -3.23 -12.68
CA GLY A 131 -17.89 -3.01 -13.13
C GLY A 131 -18.48 -1.66 -12.66
N GLY A 132 -17.63 -0.64 -12.48
CA GLY A 132 -18.03 0.69 -11.99
C GLY A 132 -17.81 0.90 -10.48
N ARG A 133 -17.59 -0.17 -9.69
CA ARG A 133 -17.34 -0.13 -8.25
C ARG A 133 -15.84 -0.01 -7.96
N LYS A 134 -15.21 1.05 -8.47
CA LYS A 134 -13.74 1.22 -8.48
C LYS A 134 -13.13 1.25 -7.07
N SER A 135 -13.77 1.96 -6.12
CA SER A 135 -13.27 2.04 -4.75
C SER A 135 -13.32 0.69 -4.04
N PHE A 136 -14.39 -0.08 -4.24
CA PHE A 136 -14.51 -1.43 -3.71
C PHE A 136 -13.43 -2.36 -4.30
N ALA A 137 -13.23 -2.32 -5.62
CA ALA A 137 -12.21 -3.11 -6.30
C ALA A 137 -10.81 -2.80 -5.78
N GLN A 138 -10.49 -1.50 -5.63
CA GLN A 138 -9.23 -1.05 -5.07
C GLN A 138 -9.06 -1.45 -3.61
N SER A 139 -10.14 -1.50 -2.83
CA SER A 139 -10.10 -1.96 -1.44
C SER A 139 -9.79 -3.44 -1.33
N ILE A 140 -10.42 -4.30 -2.15
CA ILE A 140 -10.09 -5.74 -2.19
C ILE A 140 -8.61 -5.94 -2.52
N PHE A 141 -8.11 -5.19 -3.50
CA PHE A 141 -6.69 -5.21 -3.85
C PHE A 141 -5.81 -4.80 -2.65
N GLN A 142 -6.13 -3.68 -2.00
CA GLN A 142 -5.32 -3.14 -0.90
C GLN A 142 -5.37 -4.00 0.38
N VAL A 143 -6.49 -4.66 0.65
CA VAL A 143 -6.61 -5.61 1.78
C VAL A 143 -5.65 -6.77 1.60
N GLY A 144 -5.50 -7.25 0.36
CA GLY A 144 -4.47 -8.27 0.05
C GLY A 144 -3.09 -7.81 0.49
N GLY A 145 -2.65 -6.62 0.07
CA GLY A 145 -1.35 -6.07 0.44
C GLY A 145 -1.17 -5.88 1.95
N ASN A 146 -2.16 -5.25 2.62
CA ASN A 146 -2.10 -5.05 4.07
C ASN A 146 -2.05 -6.40 4.83
N GLY A 147 -2.83 -7.41 4.36
CA GLY A 147 -2.78 -8.76 4.92
C GLY A 147 -1.42 -9.42 4.69
N GLY A 148 -0.87 -9.33 3.48
CA GLY A 148 0.45 -9.85 3.15
C GLY A 148 1.54 -9.24 4.03
N SER A 149 1.55 -7.91 4.14
CA SER A 149 2.50 -7.18 4.97
C SER A 149 2.41 -7.58 6.45
N ALA A 150 1.20 -7.87 6.96
CA ALA A 150 1.01 -8.33 8.33
C ALA A 150 1.51 -9.76 8.55
N PHE A 151 1.23 -10.69 7.61
CA PHE A 151 1.64 -12.09 7.73
C PHE A 151 3.13 -12.33 7.45
N GLY A 152 3.78 -11.50 6.65
CA GLY A 152 5.17 -11.72 6.25
C GLY A 152 6.15 -11.87 7.43
N PRO A 153 6.21 -10.95 8.40
CA PRO A 153 7.06 -11.08 9.57
C PRO A 153 6.75 -12.34 10.40
N LEU A 154 5.48 -12.72 10.52
CA LEU A 154 5.08 -13.94 11.23
C LEU A 154 5.63 -15.19 10.55
N VAL A 155 5.50 -15.28 9.22
CA VAL A 155 6.02 -16.41 8.46
C VAL A 155 7.55 -16.40 8.46
N ALA A 156 8.20 -15.24 8.37
CA ALA A 156 9.65 -15.13 8.52
C ALA A 156 10.12 -15.64 9.88
N ALA A 157 9.43 -15.28 10.97
CA ALA A 157 9.75 -15.76 12.32
C ALA A 157 9.59 -17.28 12.49
N LEU A 158 8.58 -17.88 11.84
CA LEU A 158 8.29 -19.32 11.95
C LEU A 158 9.12 -20.18 10.97
N VAL A 159 9.60 -19.60 9.87
CA VAL A 159 10.29 -20.34 8.80
C VAL A 159 11.77 -19.92 8.71
N VAL A 160 12.03 -18.63 8.51
CA VAL A 160 13.41 -18.21 8.21
C VAL A 160 14.29 -18.21 9.47
N LEU A 161 13.76 -17.74 10.60
CA LEU A 161 14.53 -17.71 11.86
C LEU A 161 14.97 -19.10 12.32
N PRO A 162 14.13 -20.17 12.31
CA PRO A 162 14.57 -21.51 12.70
C PRO A 162 15.47 -22.22 11.69
N PHE A 163 15.28 -21.96 10.37
CA PHE A 163 15.92 -22.75 9.31
C PHE A 163 17.02 -21.97 8.55
N GLY A 164 17.28 -20.72 8.93
CA GLY A 164 18.33 -19.89 8.35
C GLY A 164 17.97 -19.27 7.00
N GLN A 165 18.93 -18.54 6.42
CA GLN A 165 18.75 -17.76 5.20
C GLN A 165 18.27 -18.61 4.01
N SER A 166 18.73 -19.84 3.86
CA SER A 166 18.34 -20.72 2.75
C SER A 166 16.83 -21.01 2.70
N ALA A 167 16.14 -20.96 3.86
CA ALA A 167 14.69 -21.13 3.94
C ALA A 167 13.90 -20.00 3.24
N ILE A 168 14.54 -18.86 2.91
CA ILE A 168 13.95 -17.83 2.05
C ILE A 168 13.54 -18.43 0.70
N GLY A 169 14.29 -19.41 0.21
CA GLY A 169 13.96 -20.15 -1.00
C GLY A 169 12.57 -20.81 -0.99
N TRP A 170 12.03 -21.16 0.19
CA TRP A 170 10.68 -21.75 0.30
C TRP A 170 9.57 -20.75 -0.07
N PHE A 171 9.80 -19.45 0.11
CA PHE A 171 8.87 -18.41 -0.34
C PHE A 171 8.73 -18.36 -1.88
N SER A 172 9.63 -19.00 -2.60
CA SER A 172 9.50 -19.20 -4.06
C SER A 172 8.23 -19.96 -4.42
N ILE A 173 7.72 -20.84 -3.54
CA ILE A 173 6.43 -21.53 -3.72
C ILE A 173 5.29 -20.49 -3.80
N LEU A 174 5.32 -19.47 -2.95
CA LEU A 174 4.33 -18.39 -2.94
C LEU A 174 4.45 -17.53 -4.20
N ALA A 175 5.67 -17.25 -4.64
CA ALA A 175 5.92 -16.51 -5.88
C ALA A 175 5.43 -17.31 -7.11
N LEU A 176 5.67 -18.63 -7.17
CA LEU A 176 5.14 -19.50 -8.22
C LEU A 176 3.61 -19.52 -8.23
N LEU A 177 2.99 -19.62 -7.05
CA LEU A 177 1.53 -19.55 -6.93
C LEU A 177 0.99 -18.21 -7.44
N ALA A 178 1.65 -17.11 -7.09
CA ALA A 178 1.28 -15.78 -7.58
C ALA A 178 1.43 -15.68 -9.11
N ILE A 179 2.51 -16.24 -9.69
CA ILE A 179 2.71 -16.29 -11.15
C ILE A 179 1.55 -17.03 -11.83
N LEU A 180 1.13 -18.18 -11.30
CA LEU A 180 0.02 -18.97 -11.85
C LEU A 180 -1.30 -18.19 -11.82
N VAL A 181 -1.60 -17.52 -10.71
CA VAL A 181 -2.78 -16.66 -10.56
C VAL A 181 -2.72 -15.51 -11.55
N LEU A 182 -1.59 -14.79 -11.60
CA LEU A 182 -1.40 -13.62 -12.47
C LEU A 182 -1.39 -14.01 -13.97
N TYR A 183 -0.91 -15.20 -14.32
CA TYR A 183 -0.99 -15.71 -15.67
C TYR A 183 -2.46 -15.91 -16.10
N ARG A 184 -3.31 -16.48 -15.22
CA ARG A 184 -4.75 -16.63 -15.48
C ARG A 184 -5.45 -15.28 -15.63
N VAL A 185 -5.11 -14.32 -14.80
CA VAL A 185 -5.58 -12.92 -14.95
C VAL A 185 -5.10 -12.32 -16.26
N GLY A 186 -3.84 -12.56 -16.66
CA GLY A 186 -3.28 -12.12 -17.94
C GLY A 186 -4.05 -12.65 -19.15
N ARG A 187 -4.50 -13.92 -19.10
CA ARG A 187 -5.38 -14.48 -20.14
C ARG A 187 -6.71 -13.72 -20.24
N TRP A 188 -7.36 -13.45 -19.11
CA TRP A 188 -8.57 -12.64 -19.08
C TRP A 188 -8.31 -11.24 -19.64
N TYR A 189 -7.21 -10.61 -19.23
CA TYR A 189 -6.84 -9.27 -19.67
C TYR A 189 -6.54 -9.22 -21.18
N SER A 190 -5.88 -10.23 -21.73
CA SER A 190 -5.60 -10.32 -23.18
C SER A 190 -6.88 -10.33 -24.02
N VAL A 191 -7.91 -11.05 -23.57
CA VAL A 191 -9.22 -11.07 -24.24
C VAL A 191 -9.84 -9.67 -24.21
N ARG A 192 -9.79 -8.97 -23.04
CA ARG A 192 -10.36 -7.62 -22.90
C ARG A 192 -9.67 -6.57 -23.76
N ILE A 193 -8.36 -6.68 -23.95
CA ILE A 193 -7.63 -5.80 -24.87
C ILE A 193 -8.11 -6.03 -26.31
N ARG A 194 -8.24 -7.28 -26.74
CA ARG A 194 -8.71 -7.64 -28.10
C ARG A 194 -10.13 -7.16 -28.36
N GLU A 195 -11.01 -7.23 -27.36
CA GLU A 195 -12.39 -6.74 -27.46
C GLU A 195 -12.47 -5.19 -27.47
N GLY A 196 -11.35 -4.48 -27.41
CA GLY A 196 -11.32 -3.03 -27.33
C GLY A 196 -11.89 -2.45 -26.03
N LEU A 197 -12.31 -3.32 -25.09
CA LEU A 197 -12.90 -2.93 -23.82
C LEU A 197 -11.88 -2.22 -22.91
N ALA A 198 -10.60 -2.58 -23.01
CA ALA A 198 -9.55 -1.93 -22.24
C ALA A 198 -9.48 -0.41 -22.54
N ARG A 199 -9.60 -0.03 -23.81
CA ARG A 199 -9.70 1.39 -24.21
C ARG A 199 -11.05 2.01 -23.85
N ARG A 200 -12.15 1.28 -23.95
CA ARG A 200 -13.50 1.77 -23.61
C ARG A 200 -13.70 1.99 -22.11
N VAL A 201 -13.20 1.11 -21.25
CA VAL A 201 -13.33 1.27 -19.79
C VAL A 201 -12.51 2.47 -19.31
N LEU A 202 -11.36 2.74 -19.94
CA LEU A 202 -10.57 3.94 -19.68
C LEU A 202 -11.21 5.21 -20.31
N SER A 203 -11.96 5.08 -21.40
CA SER A 203 -12.59 6.21 -22.13
C SER A 203 -14.05 6.49 -21.75
N VAL A 204 -14.78 5.55 -21.13
CA VAL A 204 -16.20 5.72 -20.74
C VAL A 204 -16.38 6.38 -19.37
N SER A 205 -15.34 6.60 -18.60
CA SER A 205 -15.42 7.71 -17.66
C SER A 205 -15.54 8.98 -18.50
N LYS A 206 -16.79 9.46 -18.76
CA LYS A 206 -16.98 10.83 -19.23
C LYS A 206 -16.21 11.69 -18.24
N SER A 207 -14.98 12.03 -18.64
CA SER A 207 -14.18 12.98 -17.90
C SER A 207 -15.02 14.26 -17.92
N VAL A 208 -15.57 14.63 -16.79
CA VAL A 208 -15.89 16.03 -16.58
C VAL A 208 -14.56 16.71 -16.81
N LEU A 209 -14.43 17.41 -17.93
CA LEU A 209 -13.21 18.12 -18.27
C LEU A 209 -13.06 19.27 -17.27
N LEU A 210 -12.53 18.92 -16.11
CA LEU A 210 -12.22 19.91 -15.09
C LEU A 210 -11.08 20.81 -15.61
N PRO A 211 -11.12 22.11 -15.31
CA PRO A 211 -10.01 23.01 -15.63
C PRO A 211 -8.70 22.43 -15.10
N LYS A 212 -7.63 22.53 -15.86
CA LYS A 212 -6.29 22.03 -15.48
C LYS A 212 -5.82 22.55 -14.12
N SER A 213 -6.21 23.78 -13.76
CA SER A 213 -5.93 24.37 -12.43
C SER A 213 -6.60 23.60 -11.30
N VAL A 214 -7.85 23.18 -11.48
CA VAL A 214 -8.62 22.39 -10.50
C VAL A 214 -8.00 21.00 -10.35
N VAL A 215 -7.65 20.33 -11.46
CA VAL A 215 -6.97 19.03 -11.43
C VAL A 215 -5.65 19.12 -10.67
N ARG A 216 -4.80 20.12 -11.00
CA ARG A 216 -3.50 20.30 -10.34
C ARG A 216 -3.66 20.58 -8.84
N LYS A 217 -4.59 21.46 -8.45
CA LYS A 217 -4.89 21.76 -7.05
C LYS A 217 -5.38 20.52 -6.30
N SER A 218 -6.27 19.74 -6.91
CA SER A 218 -6.79 18.50 -6.30
C SER A 218 -5.70 17.46 -6.11
N LEU A 219 -4.83 17.25 -7.10
CA LEU A 219 -3.70 16.32 -6.96
C LEU A 219 -2.72 16.78 -5.87
N ALA A 220 -2.44 18.09 -5.76
CA ALA A 220 -1.60 18.61 -4.67
C ALA A 220 -2.21 18.35 -3.29
N ILE A 221 -3.52 18.57 -3.13
CA ILE A 221 -4.24 18.25 -1.89
C ILE A 221 -4.11 16.75 -1.58
N LEU A 222 -4.33 15.87 -2.57
CA LEU A 222 -4.22 14.43 -2.36
C LEU A 222 -2.80 13.99 -1.94
N VAL A 223 -1.76 14.61 -2.50
CA VAL A 223 -0.35 14.34 -2.11
C VAL A 223 -0.11 14.74 -0.65
N ILE A 224 -0.61 15.91 -0.22
CA ILE A 224 -0.49 16.35 1.18
C ILE A 224 -1.26 15.40 2.12
N LEU A 225 -2.43 14.90 1.69
CA LEU A 225 -3.21 13.93 2.46
C LEU A 225 -2.50 12.58 2.58
N ILE A 226 -1.83 12.11 1.51
CA ILE A 226 -1.00 10.91 1.57
C ILE A 226 0.17 11.12 2.53
N PHE A 227 0.86 12.26 2.45
CA PHE A 227 1.92 12.60 3.38
C PHE A 227 1.42 12.50 4.83
N SER A 228 0.36 13.21 5.18
CA SER A 228 -0.24 13.17 6.52
C SER A 228 -0.53 11.75 7.00
N LYS A 229 -1.22 10.98 6.17
CA LYS A 229 -1.63 9.62 6.48
C LYS A 229 -0.44 8.69 6.67
N TYR A 230 0.49 8.65 5.70
CA TYR A 230 1.57 7.65 5.72
C TYR A 230 2.69 8.00 6.66
N PHE A 231 2.90 9.26 7.00
CA PHE A 231 3.76 9.63 8.13
C PHE A 231 3.19 9.10 9.44
N TYR A 232 1.89 9.29 9.70
CA TYR A 232 1.25 8.74 10.90
C TYR A 232 1.33 7.21 10.94
N ILE A 233 0.99 6.53 9.83
CA ILE A 233 1.07 5.07 9.75
C ILE A 233 2.52 4.60 9.96
N ALA A 234 3.52 5.27 9.39
CA ALA A 234 4.93 4.93 9.59
C ALA A 234 5.34 5.05 11.06
N CYS A 235 4.88 6.09 11.77
CA CYS A 235 5.10 6.21 13.21
C CYS A 235 4.48 5.03 13.96
N MET A 236 3.22 4.74 13.72
CA MET A 236 2.51 3.63 14.36
C MET A 236 3.17 2.27 14.05
N THR A 237 3.51 2.01 12.81
CA THR A 237 4.06 0.70 12.41
C THR A 237 5.46 0.46 12.98
N ASN A 238 6.30 1.49 13.04
CA ASN A 238 7.70 1.31 13.41
C ASN A 238 7.99 1.63 14.89
N TYR A 239 7.16 2.47 15.52
CA TYR A 239 7.47 2.98 16.86
C TYR A 239 6.42 2.69 17.92
N PHE A 240 5.24 2.18 17.57
CA PHE A 240 4.17 1.91 18.53
C PHE A 240 4.57 0.90 19.60
N THR A 241 5.29 -0.16 19.23
CA THR A 241 5.81 -1.15 20.16
C THR A 241 6.75 -0.52 21.19
N PHE A 242 7.67 0.32 20.74
CA PHE A 242 8.58 1.04 21.62
C PHE A 242 7.84 1.99 22.56
N PHE A 243 6.85 2.72 22.06
CA PHE A 243 5.99 3.58 22.86
C PHE A 243 5.25 2.81 23.98
N LEU A 244 4.70 1.63 23.63
CA LEU A 244 4.01 0.80 24.61
C LEU A 244 4.96 0.24 25.68
N ILE A 245 6.17 -0.17 25.28
CA ILE A 245 7.20 -0.68 26.19
C ILE A 245 7.67 0.42 27.13
N GLU A 246 8.04 1.59 26.61
CA GLU A 246 8.61 2.67 27.38
C GLU A 246 7.59 3.29 28.33
N LYS A 247 6.38 3.58 27.84
CA LYS A 247 5.36 4.28 28.63
C LYS A 247 4.63 3.38 29.62
N PHE A 248 4.34 2.14 29.24
CA PHE A 248 3.47 1.23 30.02
C PHE A 248 4.18 -0.01 30.53
N SER A 249 5.49 -0.15 30.30
CA SER A 249 6.29 -1.31 30.69
C SER A 249 5.71 -2.65 30.18
N VAL A 250 5.09 -2.62 28.99
CA VAL A 250 4.52 -3.81 28.35
C VAL A 250 5.65 -4.68 27.82
N SER A 251 5.49 -6.01 27.91
CA SER A 251 6.47 -6.94 27.32
C SER A 251 6.52 -6.78 25.80
N ILE A 252 7.66 -7.10 25.20
CA ILE A 252 7.85 -7.07 23.74
C ILE A 252 6.76 -7.92 23.05
N GLN A 253 6.46 -9.12 23.59
CA GLN A 253 5.46 -10.00 23.02
C GLN A 253 4.07 -9.36 22.98
N HIS A 254 3.59 -8.79 24.09
CA HIS A 254 2.29 -8.12 24.13
C HIS A 254 2.24 -6.89 23.23
N SER A 255 3.33 -6.10 23.16
CA SER A 255 3.38 -4.95 22.27
C SER A 255 3.21 -5.34 20.78
N GLN A 256 3.72 -6.51 20.38
CA GLN A 256 3.54 -7.05 19.02
C GLN A 256 2.08 -7.47 18.77
N PHE A 257 1.39 -8.05 19.75
CA PHE A 257 -0.04 -8.36 19.60
C PHE A 257 -0.88 -7.09 19.44
N TYR A 258 -0.55 -6.01 20.15
CA TYR A 258 -1.26 -4.75 20.01
C TYR A 258 -0.98 -4.08 18.64
N LEU A 259 0.26 -4.17 18.17
CA LEU A 259 0.59 -3.74 16.80
C LEU A 259 -0.17 -4.55 15.75
N PHE A 260 -0.25 -5.88 15.91
CA PHE A 260 -1.03 -6.75 15.03
C PHE A 260 -2.52 -6.35 15.01
N ALA A 261 -3.10 -6.03 16.17
CA ALA A 261 -4.49 -5.56 16.25
C ALA A 261 -4.71 -4.26 15.49
N PHE A 262 -3.76 -3.29 15.60
CA PHE A 262 -3.77 -2.06 14.80
C PHE A 262 -3.69 -2.36 13.30
N LEU A 263 -2.77 -3.22 12.86
CA LEU A 263 -2.61 -3.60 11.44
C LEU A 263 -3.83 -4.37 10.91
N GLY A 264 -4.44 -5.24 11.74
CA GLY A 264 -5.69 -5.90 11.41
C GLY A 264 -6.84 -4.92 11.21
N ALA A 265 -6.93 -3.90 12.07
CA ALA A 265 -7.91 -2.83 11.93
C ALA A 265 -7.71 -2.02 10.64
N LEU A 266 -6.45 -1.78 10.23
CA LEU A 266 -6.14 -1.17 8.93
C LEU A 266 -6.70 -2.01 7.77
N ALA A 267 -6.52 -3.33 7.79
CA ALA A 267 -7.02 -4.20 6.75
C ALA A 267 -8.55 -4.15 6.63
N VAL A 268 -9.27 -4.25 7.77
CA VAL A 268 -10.75 -4.18 7.80
C VAL A 268 -11.25 -2.79 7.37
N GLY A 269 -10.65 -1.73 7.90
CA GLY A 269 -11.00 -0.34 7.57
C GLY A 269 -10.88 -0.03 6.07
N THR A 270 -9.90 -0.64 5.40
CA THR A 270 -9.70 -0.51 3.95
C THR A 270 -10.90 -1.02 3.15
N VAL A 271 -11.48 -2.17 3.54
CA VAL A 271 -12.70 -2.72 2.89
C VAL A 271 -13.88 -1.79 3.06
N VAL A 272 -14.12 -1.38 4.30
CA VAL A 272 -15.25 -0.52 4.64
C VAL A 272 -15.14 0.82 3.90
N GLY A 273 -13.95 1.40 3.85
CA GLY A 273 -13.69 2.65 3.13
C GLY A 273 -14.00 2.58 1.64
N GLY A 274 -13.70 1.45 0.99
CA GLY A 274 -14.03 1.27 -0.40
C GLY A 274 -15.53 1.20 -0.68
N ILE A 275 -16.26 0.46 0.16
CA ILE A 275 -17.73 0.36 0.06
C ILE A 275 -18.38 1.73 0.28
N LEU A 276 -17.93 2.44 1.32
CA LEU A 276 -18.44 3.78 1.64
C LEU A 276 -18.09 4.80 0.55
N GLY A 277 -16.89 4.69 -0.06
CA GLY A 277 -16.43 5.57 -1.14
C GLY A 277 -17.30 5.49 -2.39
N ASP A 278 -17.76 4.30 -2.74
CA ASP A 278 -18.66 4.10 -3.88
C ASP A 278 -20.11 4.52 -3.57
N LYS A 279 -20.54 4.44 -2.29
CA LYS A 279 -21.91 4.76 -1.85
C LYS A 279 -22.10 6.25 -1.56
N TYR A 280 -21.23 6.87 -0.78
CA TYR A 280 -21.39 8.23 -0.27
C TYR A 280 -20.51 9.27 -0.97
N GLY A 281 -19.61 8.82 -1.85
CA GLY A 281 -18.69 9.69 -2.57
C GLY A 281 -17.31 9.78 -1.93
N ARG A 282 -16.29 9.73 -2.77
CA ARG A 282 -14.87 9.60 -2.38
C ARG A 282 -14.35 10.77 -1.58
N LYS A 283 -14.76 12.01 -1.92
CA LYS A 283 -14.39 13.22 -1.17
C LYS A 283 -14.70 13.10 0.32
N TYR A 284 -15.91 12.67 0.65
CA TYR A 284 -16.37 12.58 2.04
C TYR A 284 -15.65 11.44 2.78
N VAL A 285 -15.42 10.32 2.12
CA VAL A 285 -14.64 9.23 2.72
C VAL A 285 -13.21 9.68 3.00
N ILE A 286 -12.56 10.38 2.06
CA ILE A 286 -11.21 10.93 2.27
C ILE A 286 -11.19 11.88 3.47
N LEU A 287 -12.14 12.81 3.54
CA LEU A 287 -12.24 13.79 4.62
C LEU A 287 -12.40 13.09 5.98
N TRP A 288 -13.42 12.26 6.11
CA TRP A 288 -13.75 11.62 7.39
C TRP A 288 -12.77 10.52 7.78
N SER A 289 -12.08 9.90 6.83
CA SER A 289 -11.05 8.91 7.15
C SER A 289 -9.79 9.52 7.73
N ILE A 290 -9.34 10.66 7.25
CA ILE A 290 -8.09 11.26 7.76
C ILE A 290 -8.43 12.20 8.92
N PHE A 291 -9.29 13.20 8.70
CA PHE A 291 -9.66 14.16 9.72
C PHE A 291 -10.46 13.53 10.87
N GLY A 292 -11.36 12.59 10.56
CA GLY A 292 -12.16 11.88 11.56
C GLY A 292 -11.36 10.93 12.46
N ALA A 293 -10.14 10.55 12.07
CA ALA A 293 -9.22 9.81 12.94
C ALA A 293 -8.57 10.72 14.01
N ALA A 294 -8.51 12.03 13.80
CA ALA A 294 -7.81 12.97 14.65
C ALA A 294 -8.22 12.93 16.14
N PRO A 295 -9.50 12.85 16.53
CA PRO A 295 -9.87 12.75 17.94
C PRO A 295 -9.24 11.54 18.64
N PHE A 296 -9.21 10.40 17.97
CA PHE A 296 -8.65 9.14 18.50
C PHE A 296 -7.12 9.21 18.56
N THR A 297 -6.47 9.77 17.55
CA THR A 297 -5.02 9.89 17.54
C THR A 297 -4.53 10.88 18.57
N LEU A 298 -5.17 12.05 18.70
CA LEU A 298 -4.76 13.10 19.63
C LEU A 298 -4.85 12.67 21.11
N LEU A 299 -5.84 11.84 21.45
CA LEU A 299 -6.00 11.33 22.81
C LEU A 299 -5.00 10.21 23.15
N LEU A 300 -4.56 9.43 22.14
CA LEU A 300 -3.75 8.22 22.31
C LEU A 300 -2.52 8.39 23.20
N PRO A 301 -1.71 9.46 23.11
CA PRO A 301 -0.54 9.62 23.97
C PRO A 301 -0.83 9.97 25.43
N TYR A 302 -2.07 10.29 25.79
CA TYR A 302 -2.42 10.85 27.10
C TYR A 302 -3.27 9.94 27.99
N VAL A 303 -3.63 8.77 27.51
CA VAL A 303 -4.53 7.83 28.18
C VAL A 303 -3.78 6.60 28.70
N ASP A 304 -4.47 5.74 29.47
CA ASP A 304 -3.96 4.47 29.94
C ASP A 304 -3.77 3.44 28.81
N LEU A 305 -3.15 2.29 29.13
CA LEU A 305 -2.82 1.24 28.17
C LEU A 305 -4.06 0.75 27.40
N TRP A 306 -5.15 0.42 28.10
CA TRP A 306 -6.32 -0.17 27.46
C TRP A 306 -6.98 0.79 26.48
N LEU A 307 -7.13 2.02 26.90
CA LEU A 307 -7.71 3.05 26.04
C LEU A 307 -6.77 3.38 24.88
N THR A 308 -5.45 3.38 25.09
CA THR A 308 -4.44 3.52 24.02
C THR A 308 -4.63 2.47 22.94
N ILE A 309 -4.82 1.19 23.32
CA ILE A 309 -5.04 0.09 22.38
C ILE A 309 -6.36 0.28 21.62
N VAL A 310 -7.45 0.57 22.32
CA VAL A 310 -8.76 0.80 21.69
C VAL A 310 -8.70 1.97 20.72
N LEU A 311 -8.11 3.09 21.13
CA LEU A 311 -7.94 4.27 20.28
C LEU A 311 -7.07 3.98 19.06
N SER A 312 -6.01 3.19 19.21
CA SER A 312 -5.14 2.79 18.10
C SER A 312 -5.90 1.96 17.06
N ILE A 313 -6.72 0.98 17.51
CA ILE A 313 -7.56 0.15 16.65
C ILE A 313 -8.57 1.02 15.89
N LEU A 314 -9.27 1.92 16.60
CA LEU A 314 -10.24 2.83 15.98
C LEU A 314 -9.57 3.79 14.98
N ALA A 315 -8.44 4.39 15.35
CA ALA A 315 -7.67 5.26 14.46
C ALA A 315 -7.19 4.50 13.22
N GLY A 316 -6.66 3.28 13.39
CA GLY A 316 -6.22 2.41 12.29
C GLY A 316 -7.36 2.06 11.35
N PHE A 317 -8.50 1.64 11.89
CA PHE A 317 -9.71 1.32 11.12
C PHE A 317 -10.19 2.53 10.28
N ILE A 318 -10.28 3.71 10.91
CA ILE A 318 -10.78 4.92 10.25
C ILE A 318 -9.79 5.40 9.19
N ILE A 319 -8.51 5.55 9.53
CA ILE A 319 -7.50 6.13 8.63
C ILE A 319 -7.22 5.24 7.42
N ALA A 320 -7.40 3.91 7.56
CA ALA A 320 -7.18 2.96 6.48
C ALA A 320 -8.13 3.16 5.30
N SER A 321 -9.36 3.59 5.56
CA SER A 321 -10.41 3.74 4.57
C SER A 321 -10.11 4.82 3.50
N ALA A 322 -9.17 5.74 3.75
CA ALA A 322 -8.84 6.84 2.85
C ALA A 322 -8.14 6.41 1.57
N PHE A 323 -7.20 5.44 1.61
CA PHE A 323 -6.26 5.23 0.50
C PHE A 323 -6.95 4.79 -0.80
N SER A 324 -7.85 3.81 -0.72
CA SER A 324 -8.60 3.37 -1.90
C SER A 324 -9.42 4.50 -2.52
N ALA A 325 -10.03 5.34 -1.67
CA ALA A 325 -10.78 6.52 -2.13
C ALA A 325 -9.87 7.57 -2.76
N ILE A 326 -8.69 7.86 -2.16
CA ILE A 326 -7.68 8.79 -2.69
C ILE A 326 -7.22 8.33 -4.07
N LEU A 327 -6.82 7.08 -4.20
CA LEU A 327 -6.30 6.54 -5.45
C LEU A 327 -7.34 6.60 -6.57
N VAL A 328 -8.57 6.17 -6.27
CA VAL A 328 -9.65 6.22 -7.28
C VAL A 328 -10.04 7.66 -7.62
N TYR A 329 -10.08 8.56 -6.63
CA TYR A 329 -10.32 9.98 -6.89
C TYR A 329 -9.23 10.58 -7.81
N ALA A 330 -7.95 10.27 -7.54
CA ALA A 330 -6.84 10.73 -8.37
C ALA A 330 -6.89 10.17 -9.80
N THR A 331 -7.24 8.89 -9.97
CA THR A 331 -7.39 8.28 -11.29
C THR A 331 -8.61 8.79 -12.05
N ASP A 332 -9.68 9.20 -11.37
CA ASP A 332 -10.84 9.84 -12.00
C ASP A 332 -10.54 11.28 -12.48
N LEU A 333 -9.59 11.99 -11.84
CA LEU A 333 -9.10 13.28 -12.33
C LEU A 333 -8.29 13.14 -13.63
N MET A 334 -7.65 12.00 -13.87
CA MET A 334 -6.79 11.73 -15.03
C MET A 334 -7.06 10.33 -15.60
N PRO A 335 -8.23 10.07 -16.19
CA PRO A 335 -8.68 8.73 -16.57
C PRO A 335 -7.85 8.08 -17.68
N ASP A 336 -7.13 8.88 -18.47
CA ASP A 336 -6.22 8.38 -19.52
C ASP A 336 -4.85 7.94 -18.99
N LYS A 337 -4.59 8.15 -17.68
CA LYS A 337 -3.28 7.93 -17.03
C LYS A 337 -3.40 7.13 -15.73
N VAL A 338 -4.29 6.13 -15.71
CA VAL A 338 -4.60 5.35 -14.49
C VAL A 338 -3.37 4.68 -13.91
N GLY A 339 -2.57 4.00 -14.74
CA GLY A 339 -1.35 3.32 -14.28
C GLY A 339 -0.28 4.29 -13.80
N MET A 340 -0.08 5.41 -14.52
CA MET A 340 0.87 6.44 -14.09
C MET A 340 0.47 7.05 -12.73
N ILE A 341 -0.81 7.40 -12.57
CA ILE A 341 -1.32 7.97 -11.31
C ILE A 341 -1.21 6.94 -10.18
N ALA A 342 -1.59 5.70 -10.42
CA ALA A 342 -1.42 4.63 -9.43
C ALA A 342 0.05 4.48 -9.04
N GLY A 343 0.96 4.46 -10.02
CA GLY A 343 2.40 4.38 -9.77
C GLY A 343 2.94 5.54 -8.93
N ILE A 344 2.53 6.79 -9.23
CA ILE A 344 2.91 7.96 -8.43
C ILE A 344 2.42 7.82 -6.98
N PHE A 345 1.15 7.43 -6.79
CA PHE A 345 0.55 7.38 -5.47
C PHE A 345 1.07 6.22 -4.62
N PHE A 346 1.32 5.04 -5.22
CA PHE A 346 1.99 3.95 -4.52
C PHE A 346 3.47 4.28 -4.23
N GLY A 347 4.17 4.87 -5.20
CA GLY A 347 5.56 5.31 -5.01
C GLY A 347 5.68 6.34 -3.88
N LEU A 348 4.76 7.31 -3.82
CA LEU A 348 4.69 8.28 -2.72
C LEU A 348 4.37 7.61 -1.38
N MET A 349 3.44 6.65 -1.35
CA MET A 349 3.08 5.92 -0.14
C MET A 349 4.30 5.25 0.50
N PHE A 350 5.06 4.50 -0.27
CA PHE A 350 6.26 3.80 0.22
C PHE A 350 7.41 4.78 0.52
N GLY A 351 7.66 5.73 -0.38
CA GLY A 351 8.73 6.71 -0.20
C GLY A 351 8.51 7.62 1.00
N ILE A 352 7.30 8.13 1.17
CA ILE A 352 6.91 8.98 2.32
C ILE A 352 6.95 8.17 3.63
N GLY A 353 6.48 6.92 3.61
CA GLY A 353 6.57 6.04 4.78
C GLY A 353 8.01 5.82 5.23
N GLY A 354 8.93 5.57 4.29
CA GLY A 354 10.36 5.42 4.58
C GLY A 354 11.00 6.70 5.15
N LEU A 355 10.73 7.85 4.52
CA LEU A 355 11.20 9.15 5.02
C LEU A 355 10.64 9.48 6.41
N GLY A 356 9.34 9.19 6.62
CA GLY A 356 8.69 9.38 7.92
C GLY A 356 9.33 8.54 9.02
N SER A 357 9.61 7.28 8.73
CA SER A 357 10.30 6.39 9.67
C SER A 357 11.68 6.92 10.05
N ALA A 358 12.49 7.33 9.07
CA ALA A 358 13.83 7.86 9.33
C ALA A 358 13.77 9.15 10.16
N LEU A 359 12.85 10.08 9.84
CA LEU A 359 12.67 11.32 10.56
C LEU A 359 12.24 11.10 12.01
N PHE A 360 11.26 10.22 12.22
CA PHE A 360 10.79 9.90 13.57
C PHE A 360 11.83 9.15 14.40
N GLY A 361 12.64 8.27 13.78
CA GLY A 361 13.76 7.62 14.44
C GLY A 361 14.81 8.63 14.91
N TRP A 362 15.23 9.54 14.01
CA TRP A 362 16.13 10.64 14.36
C TRP A 362 15.55 11.49 15.49
N MET A 363 14.28 11.85 15.42
CA MET A 363 13.62 12.66 16.43
C MET A 363 13.53 11.90 17.77
N ALA A 364 13.27 10.58 17.76
CA ALA A 364 13.19 9.77 18.97
C ALA A 364 14.51 9.70 19.73
N ASP A 365 15.64 9.63 19.03
CA ASP A 365 16.98 9.62 19.63
C ASP A 365 17.27 10.91 20.43
N TYR A 366 16.70 12.06 20.03
CA TYR A 366 16.92 13.34 20.68
C TYR A 366 15.85 13.73 21.69
N THR A 367 14.60 13.33 21.49
CA THR A 367 13.45 13.85 22.26
C THR A 367 12.66 12.77 23.00
N GLY A 368 13.01 11.50 22.79
CA GLY A 368 12.28 10.35 23.31
C GLY A 368 11.03 10.00 22.50
N ILE A 369 10.59 8.77 22.68
CA ILE A 369 9.51 8.17 21.87
C ILE A 369 8.14 8.81 22.15
N GLU A 370 7.87 9.24 23.39
CA GLU A 370 6.60 9.89 23.73
C GLU A 370 6.40 11.21 22.98
N PHE A 371 7.45 11.99 22.81
CA PHE A 371 7.38 13.25 22.06
C PHE A 371 7.08 12.98 20.58
N VAL A 372 7.71 11.98 20.00
CA VAL A 372 7.43 11.54 18.62
C VAL A 372 5.95 11.20 18.44
N PHE A 373 5.38 10.47 19.40
CA PHE A 373 3.95 10.14 19.37
C PHE A 373 3.07 11.38 19.44
N ARG A 374 3.35 12.31 20.37
CA ARG A 374 2.60 13.58 20.48
C ARG A 374 2.62 14.36 19.16
N VAL A 375 3.76 14.43 18.49
CA VAL A 375 3.88 15.13 17.19
C VAL A 375 3.15 14.37 16.07
N SER A 376 3.32 13.05 16.00
CA SER A 376 2.71 12.25 14.93
C SER A 376 1.18 12.26 14.97
N THR A 377 0.59 12.32 16.18
CA THR A 377 -0.87 12.31 16.37
C THR A 377 -1.58 13.57 15.87
N ILE A 378 -0.85 14.65 15.63
CA ILE A 378 -1.38 15.90 15.05
C ILE A 378 -1.57 15.78 13.53
N LEU A 379 -0.83 14.88 12.87
CA LEU A 379 -0.84 14.74 11.41
C LEU A 379 -2.24 14.54 10.82
N PRO A 380 -3.15 13.72 11.39
CA PRO A 380 -4.48 13.53 10.84
C PRO A 380 -5.34 14.81 10.77
N LEU A 381 -5.02 15.86 11.55
CA LEU A 381 -5.70 17.15 11.43
C LEU A 381 -5.54 17.79 10.05
N ILE A 382 -4.41 17.53 9.36
CA ILE A 382 -4.18 17.96 7.98
C ILE A 382 -5.27 17.42 7.05
N GLY A 383 -5.92 16.32 7.43
CA GLY A 383 -7.06 15.74 6.72
C GLY A 383 -8.18 16.73 6.41
N GLY A 384 -8.34 17.79 7.23
CA GLY A 384 -9.32 18.86 7.01
C GLY A 384 -9.20 19.55 5.65
N ILE A 385 -8.01 19.58 5.04
CA ILE A 385 -7.83 20.15 3.70
C ILE A 385 -8.60 19.40 2.60
N ALA A 386 -9.04 18.15 2.85
CA ALA A 386 -9.89 17.40 1.94
C ALA A 386 -11.23 18.11 1.65
N TRP A 387 -11.65 19.02 2.55
CA TRP A 387 -12.83 19.86 2.33
C TRP A 387 -12.77 20.65 1.02
N PHE A 388 -11.58 21.08 0.62
CA PHE A 388 -11.36 21.86 -0.61
C PHE A 388 -11.31 21.03 -1.89
N LEU A 389 -11.42 19.68 -1.81
CA LEU A 389 -11.55 18.83 -2.99
C LEU A 389 -12.92 19.08 -3.65
N PRO A 390 -13.02 19.18 -4.99
CA PRO A 390 -14.31 19.22 -5.68
C PRO A 390 -15.08 17.90 -5.51
N ASN A 391 -16.39 17.97 -5.52
CA ASN A 391 -17.24 16.78 -5.49
C ASN A 391 -17.40 16.23 -6.90
N LEU A 392 -16.68 15.16 -7.24
CA LEU A 392 -16.72 14.53 -8.56
C LEU A 392 -18.04 13.75 -8.81
N ASN A 393 -18.78 13.41 -7.76
CA ASN A 393 -20.07 12.73 -7.88
C ASN A 393 -21.23 13.69 -8.13
N GLY A 394 -21.05 14.99 -7.88
CA GLY A 394 -22.08 16.03 -7.99
C GLY A 394 -22.27 16.61 -9.39
N SER A 395 -21.40 16.30 -10.36
CA SER A 395 -21.54 16.80 -11.74
C SER A 395 -22.58 16.03 -12.59
N LYS A 396 -23.45 15.21 -11.95
CA LYS A 396 -24.68 14.70 -12.58
C LYS A 396 -25.89 15.63 -12.41
N ALA A 397 -25.70 16.78 -11.75
CA ALA A 397 -26.74 17.79 -11.56
C ALA A 397 -26.15 19.19 -11.82
N LEU A 398 -25.92 19.52 -13.09
CA LEU A 398 -25.94 20.85 -13.70
C LEU A 398 -26.10 20.67 -15.19
#